data_acb5542d1479a7b8523faf44fa8664a3
#
_entry.id   acb5542d1479a7b8523faf44fa8664a3
#
_cell.length_a   1.000
_cell.length_b   1.000
_cell.length_c   1.000
_cell.angle_alpha   90.00
_cell.angle_beta   90.00
_cell.angle_gamma   90.00
#
_symmetry.space_group_name_H-M   'P 1'
#
loop_
_entity.id
_entity.type
_entity.pdbx_description
1 polymer ?
#
loop_
_entity_poly.entity_id
_entity_poly.type
_entity_poly.pdbx_seq_one_letter_code
_entity_poly.pdbx_strand_id
1 'polypeptide(L)'
;MAEKPKKILVVDDEPDVQSLLSLMLKAQGYEVITAADGQEGLEKARGVAPDLILLDVMLPKLDGYKVARMLKFDEKYRHIPIIMLTAKIQEKDKQTGLEMGVNEYVTKPFDTTLLVEKVKEVLARKG
;
A
#
# COMPACT_ATOMS: atom_id res chain seq x y z
N MET A 1 19.02 20.02 -7.55
CA MET A 1 18.26 20.11 -6.32
C MET A 1 17.54 18.81 -6.06
N ALA A 2 17.72 18.25 -4.88
CA ALA A 2 17.12 16.97 -4.56
C ALA A 2 15.61 17.12 -4.34
N GLU A 3 14.82 16.27 -4.95
CA GLU A 3 13.40 16.22 -4.70
C GLU A 3 13.16 15.60 -3.33
N LYS A 4 12.03 15.95 -2.72
CA LYS A 4 11.61 15.28 -1.50
C LYS A 4 11.37 13.81 -1.82
N PRO A 5 11.79 12.89 -0.93
CA PRO A 5 11.51 11.48 -1.17
C PRO A 5 10.00 11.21 -1.20
N LYS A 6 9.61 10.26 -2.04
CA LYS A 6 8.22 9.80 -2.05
C LYS A 6 7.92 9.10 -0.74
N LYS A 7 6.70 9.27 -0.25
CA LYS A 7 6.23 8.68 1.00
C LYS A 7 5.42 7.44 0.69
N ILE A 8 5.77 6.34 1.35
CA ILE A 8 5.03 5.09 1.21
C ILE A 8 4.48 4.70 2.57
N LEU A 9 3.17 4.48 2.63
CA LEU A 9 2.50 3.99 3.82
C LEU A 9 2.39 2.47 3.70
N VAL A 10 2.92 1.76 4.70
CA VAL A 10 2.85 0.30 4.77
C VAL A 10 1.85 -0.06 5.87
N VAL A 11 0.74 -0.71 5.50
CA VAL A 11 -0.29 -1.12 6.44
C VAL A 11 -0.30 -2.64 6.52
N ASP A 12 0.25 -3.19 7.60
CA ASP A 12 0.37 -4.62 7.81
C ASP A 12 0.48 -4.86 9.31
N ASP A 13 -0.23 -5.87 9.82
CA ASP A 13 -0.24 -6.16 11.25
C ASP A 13 0.96 -7.01 11.72
N GLU A 14 1.76 -7.52 10.80
CA GLU A 14 2.94 -8.33 11.13
C GLU A 14 4.18 -7.43 11.27
N PRO A 15 4.77 -7.35 12.48
CA PRO A 15 5.95 -6.48 12.67
C PRO A 15 7.14 -6.84 11.77
N ASP A 16 7.32 -8.13 11.50
CA ASP A 16 8.42 -8.58 10.64
C ASP A 16 8.26 -8.07 9.21
N VAL A 17 7.03 -8.08 8.70
CA VAL A 17 6.73 -7.56 7.36
C VAL A 17 6.94 -6.06 7.32
N GLN A 18 6.46 -5.32 8.34
CA GLN A 18 6.67 -3.89 8.43
C GLN A 18 8.17 -3.55 8.41
N SER A 19 8.96 -4.28 9.20
CA SER A 19 10.41 -4.04 9.29
C SER A 19 11.11 -4.33 7.97
N LEU A 20 10.77 -5.44 7.33
CA LEU A 20 11.37 -5.81 6.06
C LEU A 20 11.04 -4.79 4.97
N LEU A 21 9.79 -4.42 4.85
CA LEU A 21 9.37 -3.45 3.83
C LEU A 21 9.97 -2.07 4.10
N SER A 22 10.03 -1.67 5.37
CA SER A 22 10.65 -0.38 5.73
C SER A 22 12.12 -0.35 5.32
N LEU A 23 12.85 -1.40 5.64
CA LEU A 23 14.27 -1.49 5.31
C LEU A 23 14.49 -1.44 3.79
N MET A 24 13.74 -2.25 3.07
CA MET A 24 13.81 -2.36 1.63
C MET A 24 13.52 -1.04 0.93
N LEU A 25 12.42 -0.40 1.32
CA LEU A 25 11.96 0.81 0.65
C LEU A 25 12.82 2.01 1.02
N LYS A 26 13.29 2.11 2.26
CA LYS A 26 14.22 3.16 2.66
C LYS A 26 15.53 3.05 1.88
N ALA A 27 15.98 1.83 1.61
CA ALA A 27 17.18 1.61 0.81
C ALA A 27 17.03 2.14 -0.62
N GLN A 28 15.80 2.25 -1.11
CA GLN A 28 15.51 2.81 -2.43
C GLN A 28 15.29 4.33 -2.41
N GLY A 29 15.44 4.96 -1.24
CA GLY A 29 15.29 6.39 -1.11
C GLY A 29 13.89 6.88 -0.75
N TYR A 30 12.98 5.97 -0.39
CA TYR A 30 11.63 6.34 0.00
C TYR A 30 11.55 6.63 1.49
N GLU A 31 10.62 7.52 1.86
CA GLU A 31 10.23 7.72 3.24
C GLU A 31 9.12 6.73 3.55
N VAL A 32 9.22 6.02 4.67
CA VAL A 32 8.26 4.95 4.99
C VAL A 32 7.53 5.25 6.31
N ILE A 33 6.21 5.16 6.25
CA ILE A 33 5.35 5.28 7.42
C ILE A 33 4.65 3.93 7.58
N THR A 34 4.53 3.42 8.78
CA THR A 34 3.89 2.13 9.03
C THR A 34 2.61 2.27 9.85
N ALA A 35 1.68 1.35 9.64
CA ALA A 35 0.47 1.23 10.42
C ALA A 35 0.19 -0.26 10.66
N ALA A 36 -0.33 -0.60 11.82
CA ALA A 36 -0.48 -1.99 12.25
C ALA A 36 -1.90 -2.55 12.06
N ASP A 37 -2.86 -1.70 11.73
CA ASP A 37 -4.24 -2.14 11.48
C ASP A 37 -4.92 -1.19 10.49
N GLY A 38 -6.11 -1.57 10.05
CA GLY A 38 -6.82 -0.81 9.04
C GLY A 38 -7.24 0.59 9.50
N GLN A 39 -7.62 0.71 10.77
CA GLN A 39 -8.02 1.99 11.33
C GLN A 39 -6.84 2.98 11.36
N GLU A 40 -5.71 2.52 11.87
CA GLU A 40 -4.48 3.31 11.90
C GLU A 40 -4.04 3.67 10.48
N GLY A 41 -4.13 2.70 9.56
CA GLY A 41 -3.79 2.91 8.16
C GLY A 41 -4.60 4.02 7.52
N LEU A 42 -5.91 4.00 7.76
CA LEU A 42 -6.81 5.02 7.23
C LEU A 42 -6.50 6.40 7.80
N GLU A 43 -6.29 6.47 9.11
CA GLU A 43 -5.95 7.73 9.78
C GLU A 43 -4.64 8.32 9.26
N LYS A 44 -3.62 7.49 9.11
CA LYS A 44 -2.32 7.94 8.60
C LYS A 44 -2.39 8.32 7.12
N ALA A 45 -3.15 7.59 6.31
CA ALA A 45 -3.34 7.96 4.91
C ALA A 45 -3.94 9.36 4.78
N ARG A 46 -4.91 9.67 5.60
CA ARG A 46 -5.53 10.99 5.61
C ARG A 46 -4.62 12.07 6.18
N GLY A 47 -3.85 11.73 7.22
CA GLY A 47 -2.98 12.69 7.89
C GLY A 47 -1.70 13.03 7.13
N VAL A 48 -1.10 12.04 6.49
CA VAL A 48 0.20 12.17 5.83
C VAL A 48 0.07 12.36 4.32
N ALA A 49 -1.02 11.88 3.73
CA ALA A 49 -1.24 11.88 2.28
C ALA A 49 -0.05 11.26 1.53
N PRO A 50 0.18 9.94 1.70
CA PRO A 50 1.34 9.30 1.08
C PRO A 50 1.23 9.26 -0.44
N ASP A 51 2.34 9.00 -1.08
CA ASP A 51 2.39 8.88 -2.54
C ASP A 51 1.95 7.49 -3.01
N LEU A 52 2.01 6.50 -2.13
CA LEU A 52 1.60 5.13 -2.43
C LEU A 52 1.32 4.40 -1.12
N ILE A 53 0.37 3.46 -1.15
CA ILE A 53 0.03 2.64 0.01
C ILE A 53 0.24 1.17 -0.34
N LEU A 54 1.02 0.46 0.50
CA LEU A 54 1.09 -0.99 0.49
C LEU A 54 0.13 -1.46 1.58
N LEU A 55 -0.89 -2.21 1.23
CA LEU A 55 -2.01 -2.47 2.11
C LEU A 55 -2.32 -3.96 2.17
N ASP A 56 -2.15 -4.56 3.35
CA ASP A 56 -2.53 -5.95 3.57
C ASP A 56 -4.05 -6.08 3.54
N VAL A 57 -4.53 -7.15 2.93
CA VAL A 57 -5.96 -7.45 2.87
C VAL A 57 -6.48 -7.89 4.24
N MET A 58 -5.73 -8.77 4.92
CA MET A 58 -6.16 -9.37 6.19
C MET A 58 -5.67 -8.56 7.37
N LEU A 59 -6.41 -7.52 7.73
CA LEU A 59 -6.04 -6.62 8.82
C LEU A 59 -7.06 -6.69 9.96
N PRO A 60 -6.61 -6.52 11.22
CA PRO A 60 -7.55 -6.36 12.33
C PRO A 60 -8.27 -5.02 12.25
N LYS A 61 -9.39 -4.93 12.95
CA LYS A 61 -10.27 -3.76 13.09
C LYS A 61 -10.99 -3.38 11.79
N LEU A 62 -10.26 -3.10 10.73
CA LEU A 62 -10.84 -2.68 9.46
C LEU A 62 -10.02 -3.33 8.36
N ASP A 63 -10.60 -4.27 7.62
CA ASP A 63 -9.85 -5.01 6.60
C ASP A 63 -9.39 -4.12 5.44
N GLY A 64 -8.38 -4.62 4.70
CA GLY A 64 -7.74 -3.85 3.65
C GLY A 64 -8.68 -3.40 2.53
N TYR A 65 -9.65 -4.23 2.16
CA TYR A 65 -10.60 -3.85 1.12
C TYR A 65 -11.46 -2.67 1.57
N LYS A 66 -11.88 -2.63 2.82
CA LYS A 66 -12.65 -1.52 3.35
C LYS A 66 -11.82 -0.24 3.39
N VAL A 67 -10.55 -0.35 3.78
CA VAL A 67 -9.65 0.82 3.77
C VAL A 67 -9.51 1.35 2.34
N ALA A 68 -9.24 0.46 1.38
CA ALA A 68 -9.10 0.85 -0.02
C ALA A 68 -10.37 1.53 -0.53
N ARG A 69 -11.53 0.95 -0.22
CA ARG A 69 -12.81 1.50 -0.64
C ARG A 69 -13.02 2.91 -0.08
N MET A 70 -12.77 3.09 1.21
CA MET A 70 -12.96 4.38 1.86
C MET A 70 -12.06 5.45 1.24
N LEU A 71 -10.84 5.10 0.87
CA LEU A 71 -9.93 6.04 0.24
C LEU A 71 -10.29 6.31 -1.22
N LYS A 72 -10.66 5.28 -1.97
CA LYS A 72 -10.96 5.43 -3.40
C LYS A 72 -12.28 6.15 -3.65
N PHE A 73 -13.22 6.12 -2.71
CA PHE A 73 -14.46 6.86 -2.83
C PHE A 73 -14.40 8.27 -2.21
N ASP A 74 -13.22 8.68 -1.73
CA ASP A 74 -13.00 10.00 -1.18
C ASP A 74 -12.24 10.83 -2.23
N GLU A 75 -12.83 11.89 -2.74
CA GLU A 75 -12.21 12.72 -3.77
C GLU A 75 -10.85 13.25 -3.39
N LYS A 76 -10.62 13.45 -2.10
CA LYS A 76 -9.37 13.99 -1.59
C LYS A 76 -8.23 12.98 -1.66
N TYR A 77 -8.53 11.68 -1.56
CA TYR A 77 -7.52 10.63 -1.43
C TYR A 77 -7.52 9.59 -2.55
N ARG A 78 -8.54 9.61 -3.42
CA ARG A 78 -8.69 8.57 -4.46
C ARG A 78 -7.53 8.50 -5.44
N HIS A 79 -6.74 9.55 -5.54
CA HIS A 79 -5.59 9.60 -6.45
C HIS A 79 -4.39 8.80 -5.93
N ILE A 80 -4.39 8.42 -4.66
CA ILE A 80 -3.27 7.70 -4.06
C ILE A 80 -3.29 6.24 -4.56
N PRO A 81 -2.24 5.78 -5.25
CA PRO A 81 -2.20 4.39 -5.71
C PRO A 81 -2.07 3.41 -4.55
N ILE A 82 -2.74 2.27 -4.67
CA ILE A 82 -2.76 1.22 -3.66
C ILE A 82 -2.29 -0.08 -4.29
N ILE A 83 -1.31 -0.72 -3.63
CA ILE A 83 -0.88 -2.08 -3.95
C ILE A 83 -1.35 -2.97 -2.80
N MET A 84 -2.20 -3.96 -3.09
CA MET A 84 -2.69 -4.89 -2.08
C MET A 84 -1.69 -6.01 -1.86
N LEU A 85 -1.41 -6.32 -0.60
CA LEU A 85 -0.59 -7.47 -0.20
C LEU A 85 -1.52 -8.54 0.33
N THR A 86 -1.41 -9.75 -0.16
CA THR A 86 -2.30 -10.83 0.27
C THR A 86 -1.62 -12.19 0.20
N ALA A 87 -1.94 -13.06 1.16
CA ALA A 87 -1.41 -14.42 1.17
C ALA A 87 -1.96 -15.25 0.01
N LYS A 88 -3.12 -14.88 -0.50
CA LYS A 88 -3.76 -15.63 -1.58
C LYS A 88 -4.67 -14.72 -2.41
N ILE A 89 -4.42 -14.68 -3.70
CA ILE A 89 -5.27 -13.93 -4.63
C ILE A 89 -6.23 -14.91 -5.30
N GLN A 90 -7.53 -14.67 -5.14
CA GLN A 90 -8.55 -15.37 -5.89
C GLN A 90 -9.06 -14.45 -6.99
N GLU A 91 -9.57 -15.03 -8.06
CA GLU A 91 -10.02 -14.25 -9.21
C GLU A 91 -11.08 -13.21 -8.83
N LYS A 92 -12.05 -13.61 -8.01
CA LYS A 92 -13.09 -12.68 -7.57
C LYS A 92 -12.56 -11.54 -6.70
N ASP A 93 -11.55 -11.80 -5.87
CA ASP A 93 -10.94 -10.78 -5.02
C ASP A 93 -10.17 -9.77 -5.85
N LYS A 94 -9.46 -10.27 -6.86
CA LYS A 94 -8.71 -9.42 -7.78
C LYS A 94 -9.66 -8.52 -8.57
N GLN A 95 -10.77 -9.08 -9.04
CA GLN A 95 -11.77 -8.30 -9.76
C GLN A 95 -12.40 -7.24 -8.86
N THR A 96 -12.75 -7.60 -7.63
CA THR A 96 -13.32 -6.66 -6.66
C THR A 96 -12.35 -5.51 -6.39
N GLY A 97 -11.07 -5.82 -6.20
CA GLY A 97 -10.06 -4.79 -5.97
C GLY A 97 -9.90 -3.86 -7.15
N LEU A 98 -9.89 -4.40 -8.37
CA LEU A 98 -9.78 -3.61 -9.58
C LEU A 98 -11.00 -2.69 -9.74
N GLU A 99 -12.19 -3.18 -9.43
CA GLU A 99 -13.42 -2.37 -9.47
C GLU A 99 -13.35 -1.22 -8.46
N MET A 100 -12.66 -1.41 -7.34
CA MET A 100 -12.48 -0.37 -6.33
C MET A 100 -11.31 0.57 -6.64
N GLY A 101 -10.60 0.34 -7.75
CA GLY A 101 -9.50 1.19 -8.16
C GLY A 101 -8.16 0.84 -7.54
N VAL A 102 -8.00 -0.37 -7.00
CA VAL A 102 -6.71 -0.87 -6.54
C VAL A 102 -5.79 -1.07 -7.75
N ASN A 103 -4.55 -0.61 -7.65
CA ASN A 103 -3.64 -0.58 -8.79
C ASN A 103 -2.96 -1.92 -9.08
N GLU A 104 -2.57 -2.64 -8.03
CA GLU A 104 -1.86 -3.90 -8.18
C GLU A 104 -2.09 -4.81 -6.99
N TYR A 105 -1.79 -6.10 -7.18
CA TYR A 105 -1.77 -7.10 -6.13
C TYR A 105 -0.40 -7.76 -6.09
N VAL A 106 0.08 -8.04 -4.88
CA VAL A 106 1.31 -8.80 -4.68
C VAL A 106 1.01 -9.89 -3.65
N THR A 107 1.33 -11.13 -4.00
CA THR A 107 1.09 -12.27 -3.08
C THR A 107 2.23 -12.41 -2.07
N LYS A 108 1.87 -12.81 -0.85
CA LYS A 108 2.82 -13.19 0.19
C LYS A 108 3.04 -14.71 0.15
N PRO A 109 4.25 -15.20 0.37
CA PRO A 109 5.48 -14.43 0.50
C PRO A 109 5.87 -13.79 -0.84
N PHE A 110 6.36 -12.57 -0.79
CA PHE A 110 6.70 -11.84 -1.99
C PHE A 110 8.21 -11.85 -2.24
N ASP A 111 8.56 -11.72 -3.52
CA ASP A 111 9.94 -11.48 -3.94
C ASP A 111 10.22 -9.98 -3.73
N THR A 112 11.24 -9.66 -2.93
CA THR A 112 11.54 -8.27 -2.58
C THR A 112 11.90 -7.42 -3.79
N THR A 113 12.68 -7.98 -4.72
CA THR A 113 13.06 -7.28 -5.94
C THR A 113 11.83 -6.95 -6.80
N LEU A 114 10.94 -7.93 -6.94
CA LEU A 114 9.72 -7.77 -7.71
C LEU A 114 8.81 -6.72 -7.09
N LEU A 115 8.69 -6.71 -5.76
CA LEU A 115 7.87 -5.73 -5.06
C LEU A 115 8.41 -4.31 -5.26
N VAL A 116 9.73 -4.13 -5.15
CA VAL A 116 10.36 -2.83 -5.39
C VAL A 116 10.10 -2.35 -6.82
N GLU A 117 10.22 -3.25 -7.78
CA GLU A 117 9.94 -2.91 -9.19
C GLU A 117 8.48 -2.49 -9.37
N LYS A 118 7.56 -3.19 -8.72
CA LYS A 118 6.13 -2.88 -8.77
C LYS A 118 5.85 -1.49 -8.20
N VAL A 119 6.46 -1.17 -7.07
CA VAL A 119 6.34 0.15 -6.44
C VAL A 119 6.81 1.24 -7.39
N LYS A 120 7.99 1.06 -7.99
CA LYS A 120 8.55 2.04 -8.92
C LYS A 120 7.65 2.22 -10.15
N GLU A 121 7.15 1.12 -10.67
CA GLU A 121 6.26 1.12 -11.83
C GLU A 121 4.97 1.89 -11.55
N VAL A 122 4.33 1.60 -10.42
CA VAL A 122 3.08 2.26 -10.04
C VAL A 122 3.28 3.76 -9.79
N LEU A 123 4.37 4.13 -9.13
CA LEU A 123 4.69 5.54 -8.90
C LEU A 123 4.96 6.27 -10.22
N ALA A 124 5.59 5.60 -11.18
CA ALA A 124 5.85 6.19 -12.50
C ALA A 124 4.56 6.43 -13.28
N ARG A 125 3.57 5.55 -13.15
CA ARG A 125 2.27 5.71 -13.82
C ARG A 125 1.52 6.94 -13.32
N LYS A 126 1.72 7.26 -12.05
CA LYS A 126 1.04 8.38 -11.40
C LYS A 126 1.48 9.72 -11.99
N GLY A 127 2.71 9.75 -12.41
CA GLY A 127 3.40 10.92 -12.91
C GLY A 127 2.69 11.75 -13.82
#